data_096baba603eb3f07e0506e259d6b8eed
#
_entry.id   096baba603eb3f07e0506e259d6b8eed
#
_cell.length_a   1.000
_cell.length_b   1.000
_cell.length_c   1.000
_cell.angle_alpha   90.00
_cell.angle_beta   90.00
_cell.angle_gamma   90.00
#
_symmetry.space_group_name_H-M   'P 1'
#
loop_
_entity.id
_entity.type
_entity.pdbx_description
1 polymer ?
#
loop_
_entity_poly.entity_id
_entity_poly.type
_entity_poly.pdbx_seq_one_letter_code
_entity_poly.pdbx_strand_id
1 'polypeptide(L)'
;GAAGDGLDKTGDTLARTSSRRGLYVYAYNSYQSLIRGGHIWLKLRIASDKVYSHGDGLNAMIALNQDTIERHATEVEKGGAVLYNSNKLNCDGIELQDGVIAAPLPVAEIVKPFGRVLPIVQNTVAMGALIFMLRLDFDMATSVIAETLK
;
A
#
# COMPACT_ATOMS: atom_id res chain seq x y z
N GLY A 1 2.90 7.37 -3.93
CA GLY A 1 1.88 8.42 -3.87
C GLY A 1 2.47 9.80 -3.84
N ALA A 2 1.63 10.79 -3.64
CA ALA A 2 2.05 12.17 -3.42
C ALA A 2 1.84 12.60 -1.97
N ALA A 3 2.53 13.65 -1.55
CA ALA A 3 2.35 14.23 -0.23
C ALA A 3 0.87 14.67 -0.03
N GLY A 4 0.20 14.10 0.95
CA GLY A 4 -1.22 14.32 1.24
C GLY A 4 -2.14 13.17 0.81
N ASP A 5 -1.67 12.16 0.08
CA ASP A 5 -2.47 11.00 -0.34
C ASP A 5 -2.82 10.01 0.80
N GLY A 6 -2.35 10.26 2.01
CA GLY A 6 -2.59 9.39 3.16
C GLY A 6 -1.64 8.19 3.27
N LEU A 7 -0.51 8.25 2.60
CA LEU A 7 0.52 7.21 2.57
C LEU A 7 1.02 6.84 3.97
N ASP A 8 1.31 7.84 4.80
CA ASP A 8 1.83 7.63 6.16
C ASP A 8 0.87 6.82 7.03
N LYS A 9 -0.44 7.15 6.99
CA LYS A 9 -1.46 6.42 7.77
C LYS A 9 -1.61 4.98 7.27
N THR A 10 -1.55 4.79 5.95
CA THR A 10 -1.60 3.46 5.33
C THR A 10 -0.43 2.60 5.77
N GLY A 11 0.78 3.16 5.70
CA GLY A 11 2.01 2.49 6.13
C GLY A 11 2.06 2.20 7.63
N ASP A 12 1.69 3.17 8.47
CA ASP A 12 1.65 3.00 9.93
C ASP A 12 0.67 1.89 10.33
N THR A 13 -0.51 1.82 9.70
CA THR A 13 -1.48 0.76 9.94
C THR A 13 -0.90 -0.63 9.63
N LEU A 14 -0.24 -0.78 8.48
CA LEU A 14 0.38 -2.05 8.09
C LEU A 14 1.52 -2.42 9.04
N ALA A 15 2.38 -1.46 9.38
CA ALA A 15 3.50 -1.65 10.30
C ALA A 15 3.03 -2.10 11.69
N ARG A 16 2.01 -1.44 12.25
CA ARG A 16 1.43 -1.79 13.55
C ARG A 16 0.76 -3.15 13.53
N THR A 17 -0.02 -3.45 12.49
CA THR A 17 -0.68 -4.75 12.34
C THR A 17 0.36 -5.88 12.32
N SER A 18 1.42 -5.71 11.54
CA SER A 18 2.50 -6.70 11.43
C SER A 18 3.27 -6.86 12.75
N SER A 19 3.61 -5.74 13.39
CA SER A 19 4.33 -5.74 14.66
C SER A 19 3.53 -6.39 15.80
N ARG A 20 2.21 -6.15 15.87
CA ARG A 20 1.32 -6.79 16.85
C ARG A 20 1.20 -8.31 16.65
N ARG A 21 1.43 -8.77 15.43
CA ARG A 21 1.57 -10.22 15.13
C ARG A 21 2.91 -10.81 15.51
N GLY A 22 3.80 -10.02 16.09
CA GLY A 22 5.15 -10.46 16.47
C GLY A 22 6.14 -10.49 15.31
N LEU A 23 5.79 -9.87 14.16
CA LEU A 23 6.71 -9.75 13.04
C LEU A 23 7.64 -8.55 13.22
N TYR A 24 8.85 -8.66 12.71
CA TYR A 24 9.79 -7.56 12.63
C TYR A 24 9.44 -6.66 11.45
N VAL A 25 9.48 -5.34 11.66
CA VAL A 25 9.18 -4.34 10.64
C VAL A 25 10.33 -3.35 10.55
N TYR A 26 10.83 -3.14 9.34
CA TYR A 26 11.73 -2.04 9.02
C TYR A 26 11.01 -1.10 8.06
N ALA A 27 10.89 0.16 8.44
CA ALA A 27 10.22 1.19 7.64
C ALA A 27 11.22 2.22 7.15
N TYR A 28 11.11 2.59 5.88
CA TYR A 28 11.89 3.66 5.28
C TYR A 28 10.99 4.57 4.45
N ASN A 29 10.98 5.86 4.78
CA ASN A 29 10.18 6.88 4.12
C ASN A 29 11.09 7.76 3.24
N SER A 30 10.65 8.00 2.01
CA SER A 30 11.23 9.03 1.17
C SER A 30 10.39 10.30 1.29
N TYR A 31 10.97 11.35 1.85
CA TYR A 31 10.36 12.67 1.89
C TYR A 31 11.06 13.60 0.91
N GLN A 32 10.29 14.21 0.02
CA GLN A 32 10.79 15.34 -0.76
C GLN A 32 10.52 16.64 0.02
N SER A 33 11.37 17.62 -0.17
CA SER A 33 11.30 18.94 0.48
C SER A 33 10.07 19.78 0.09
N LEU A 34 9.09 19.22 -0.61
CA LEU A 34 7.89 19.91 -1.07
C LEU A 34 6.72 19.67 -0.13
N ILE A 35 6.01 20.75 0.24
CA ILE A 35 4.89 20.72 1.18
C ILE A 35 3.66 19.99 0.60
N ARG A 36 3.49 19.96 -0.72
CA ARG A 36 2.42 19.24 -1.44
C ARG A 36 2.87 18.83 -2.84
N GLY A 37 2.36 17.68 -3.31
CA GLY A 37 2.42 17.26 -4.72
C GLY A 37 3.72 16.61 -5.18
N GLY A 38 4.76 16.51 -4.34
CA GLY A 38 5.96 15.75 -4.68
C GLY A 38 5.71 14.24 -4.56
N HIS A 39 6.38 13.45 -5.40
CA HIS A 39 6.37 12.00 -5.30
C HIS A 39 7.02 11.56 -3.99
N ILE A 40 6.30 10.79 -3.20
CA ILE A 40 6.77 10.18 -1.95
C ILE A 40 6.44 8.68 -1.94
N TRP A 41 7.27 7.93 -1.24
CA TRP A 41 7.02 6.52 -1.03
C TRP A 41 7.44 6.06 0.37
N LEU A 42 6.77 5.03 0.84
CA LEU A 42 7.10 4.32 2.06
C LEU A 42 7.37 2.86 1.73
N LYS A 43 8.54 2.36 2.09
CA LYS A 43 8.90 0.95 1.93
C LYS A 43 8.91 0.28 3.28
N LEU A 44 8.14 -0.80 3.40
CA LEU A 44 8.08 -1.63 4.60
C LEU A 44 8.67 -3.00 4.29
N ARG A 45 9.61 -3.43 5.09
CA ARG A 45 10.05 -4.83 5.11
C ARG A 45 9.49 -5.50 6.33
N ILE A 46 8.74 -6.57 6.12
CA ILE A 46 8.06 -7.36 7.16
C ILE A 46 8.66 -8.76 7.11
N ALA A 47 9.11 -9.28 8.24
CA ALA A 47 9.78 -10.58 8.32
C ALA A 47 9.54 -11.28 9.65
N SER A 48 9.69 -12.61 9.68
CA SER A 48 9.70 -13.43 10.90
C SER A 48 10.96 -13.22 11.74
N ASP A 49 12.05 -12.83 11.09
CA ASP A 49 13.35 -12.60 11.73
C ASP A 49 13.72 -11.12 11.68
N LYS A 50 14.63 -10.72 12.58
CA LYS A 50 15.09 -9.34 12.70
C LYS A 50 15.74 -8.86 11.39
N VAL A 51 15.27 -7.73 10.87
CA VAL A 51 15.74 -7.10 9.64
C VAL A 51 16.34 -5.73 9.91
N TYR A 52 17.37 -5.35 9.13
CA TYR A 52 18.17 -4.15 9.34
C TYR A 52 18.16 -3.20 8.14
N SER A 53 17.42 -3.55 7.08
CA SER A 53 17.26 -2.73 5.88
C SER A 53 15.90 -2.99 5.22
N HIS A 54 15.48 -2.09 4.33
CA HIS A 54 14.24 -2.25 3.56
C HIS A 54 14.35 -3.27 2.42
N GLY A 55 15.56 -3.75 2.08
CA GLY A 55 15.80 -4.62 0.91
C GLY A 55 15.67 -3.88 -0.41
N ASP A 56 15.91 -4.58 -1.52
CA ASP A 56 15.95 -3.97 -2.85
C ASP A 56 14.61 -4.10 -3.61
N GLY A 57 14.06 -5.31 -3.76
CA GLY A 57 12.83 -5.55 -4.49
C GLY A 57 11.54 -5.28 -3.72
N LEU A 58 10.42 -5.39 -4.41
CA LEU A 58 9.06 -5.24 -3.86
C LEU A 58 8.27 -6.53 -4.08
N ASN A 59 7.65 -7.07 -3.04
CA ASN A 59 6.71 -8.18 -3.18
C ASN A 59 5.27 -7.71 -3.38
N ALA A 60 4.93 -6.51 -2.91
CA ALA A 60 3.64 -5.89 -3.15
C ALA A 60 3.78 -4.37 -3.16
N MET A 61 3.00 -3.70 -4.00
CA MET A 61 2.94 -2.26 -4.10
C MET A 61 1.49 -1.79 -4.06
N ILE A 62 1.19 -0.78 -3.24
CA ILE A 62 -0.06 -0.01 -3.32
C ILE A 62 0.27 1.31 -4.02
N ALA A 63 -0.30 1.53 -5.19
CA ALA A 63 -0.19 2.78 -5.92
C ALA A 63 -1.38 3.69 -5.61
N LEU A 64 -1.12 4.87 -5.08
CA LEU A 64 -2.14 5.87 -4.77
C LEU A 64 -2.31 6.90 -5.89
N ASN A 65 -1.37 6.96 -6.83
CA ASN A 65 -1.44 7.79 -8.04
C ASN A 65 -0.72 7.12 -9.21
N GLN A 66 -0.94 7.64 -10.42
CA GLN A 66 -0.40 7.08 -11.66
C GLN A 66 1.13 7.17 -11.72
N ASP A 67 1.71 8.28 -11.27
CA ASP A 67 3.17 8.48 -11.22
C ASP A 67 3.87 7.38 -10.40
N THR A 68 3.21 6.85 -9.35
CA THR A 68 3.74 5.71 -8.58
C THR A 68 3.80 4.43 -9.41
N ILE A 69 2.79 4.16 -10.23
CA ILE A 69 2.78 2.99 -11.12
C ILE A 69 3.91 3.10 -12.13
N GLU A 70 4.01 4.26 -12.81
CA GLU A 70 5.01 4.52 -13.84
C GLU A 70 6.46 4.40 -13.33
N ARG A 71 6.71 4.82 -12.09
CA ARG A 71 8.05 4.80 -11.49
C ARG A 71 8.46 3.46 -10.90
N HIS A 72 7.52 2.77 -10.25
CA HIS A 72 7.88 1.67 -9.34
C HIS A 72 7.24 0.31 -9.67
N ALA A 73 6.30 0.23 -10.61
CA ALA A 73 5.66 -1.05 -10.92
C ALA A 73 6.64 -2.10 -11.42
N THR A 74 7.68 -1.68 -12.13
CA THR A 74 8.75 -2.56 -12.62
C THR A 74 9.70 -3.07 -11.54
N GLU A 75 9.68 -2.47 -10.33
CA GLU A 75 10.46 -2.93 -9.18
C GLU A 75 9.79 -4.11 -8.45
N VAL A 76 8.53 -4.40 -8.79
CA VAL A 76 7.80 -5.52 -8.19
C VAL A 76 8.34 -6.83 -8.74
N GLU A 77 8.81 -7.69 -7.85
CA GLU A 77 9.44 -8.95 -8.18
C GLU A 77 8.43 -10.03 -8.61
N LYS A 78 8.89 -11.02 -9.31
CA LYS A 78 8.11 -12.19 -9.73
C LYS A 78 7.29 -12.79 -8.58
N GLY A 79 6.01 -13.00 -8.84
CA GLY A 79 5.05 -13.50 -7.84
C GLY A 79 4.49 -12.41 -6.92
N GLY A 80 4.90 -11.15 -7.12
CA GLY A 80 4.37 -10.00 -6.43
C GLY A 80 3.11 -9.40 -7.07
N ALA A 81 2.64 -8.28 -6.52
CA ALA A 81 1.44 -7.62 -7.00
C ALA A 81 1.50 -6.10 -6.93
N VAL A 82 0.85 -5.46 -7.91
CA VAL A 82 0.59 -4.02 -7.96
C VAL A 82 -0.90 -3.78 -7.71
N LEU A 83 -1.24 -3.24 -6.53
CA LEU A 83 -2.60 -2.90 -6.16
C LEU A 83 -2.86 -1.42 -6.48
N TYR A 84 -3.97 -1.13 -7.14
CA TYR A 84 -4.33 0.24 -7.51
C TYR A 84 -5.84 0.43 -7.67
N ASN A 85 -6.29 1.67 -7.50
CA ASN A 85 -7.70 2.03 -7.72
C ASN A 85 -7.99 2.10 -9.22
N SER A 86 -8.66 1.09 -9.78
CA SER A 86 -8.97 0.98 -11.21
C SER A 86 -9.98 2.01 -11.72
N ASN A 87 -10.66 2.73 -10.83
CA ASN A 87 -11.51 3.84 -11.25
C ASN A 87 -10.71 5.11 -11.64
N LYS A 88 -9.42 5.17 -11.32
CA LYS A 88 -8.57 6.35 -11.53
C LYS A 88 -7.22 6.04 -12.16
N LEU A 89 -6.73 4.83 -12.01
CA LEU A 89 -5.37 4.41 -12.37
C LEU A 89 -5.43 3.17 -13.27
N ASN A 90 -4.38 2.95 -14.05
CA ASN A 90 -4.20 1.74 -14.83
C ASN A 90 -2.72 1.34 -14.92
N CYS A 91 -2.46 0.13 -15.36
CA CYS A 91 -1.12 -0.38 -15.67
C CYS A 91 -0.87 -0.50 -17.18
N ASP A 92 -1.66 0.17 -18.01
CA ASP A 92 -1.55 0.11 -19.46
C ASP A 92 -0.18 0.61 -19.93
N GLY A 93 0.47 -0.15 -20.78
CA GLY A 93 1.81 0.18 -21.29
C GLY A 93 2.96 -0.01 -20.30
N ILE A 94 2.71 -0.50 -19.10
CA ILE A 94 3.75 -0.84 -18.13
C ILE A 94 4.14 -2.30 -18.29
N GLU A 95 5.40 -2.56 -18.64
CA GLU A 95 5.96 -3.92 -18.70
C GLU A 95 6.26 -4.42 -17.27
N LEU A 96 5.28 -5.08 -16.67
CA LEU A 96 5.48 -5.76 -15.39
C LEU A 96 6.39 -6.96 -15.57
N GLN A 97 7.17 -7.31 -14.55
CA GLN A 97 7.96 -8.54 -14.56
C GLN A 97 7.04 -9.77 -14.72
N ASP A 98 7.55 -10.81 -15.33
CA ASP A 98 6.80 -12.04 -15.55
C ASP A 98 6.29 -12.63 -14.23
N GLY A 99 4.99 -12.95 -14.20
CA GLY A 99 4.32 -13.46 -13.00
C GLY A 99 3.95 -12.41 -11.93
N VAL A 100 4.12 -11.12 -12.21
CA VAL A 100 3.56 -10.03 -11.37
C VAL A 100 2.09 -9.84 -11.69
N ILE A 101 1.27 -9.72 -10.67
CA ILE A 101 -0.19 -9.53 -10.78
C ILE A 101 -0.52 -8.03 -10.73
N ALA A 102 -1.09 -7.49 -11.80
CA ALA A 102 -1.82 -6.23 -11.72
C ALA A 102 -3.17 -6.49 -11.04
N ALA A 103 -3.38 -5.92 -9.85
CA ALA A 103 -4.56 -6.13 -9.01
C ALA A 103 -5.44 -4.86 -9.00
N PRO A 104 -6.35 -4.69 -9.99
CA PRO A 104 -7.24 -3.55 -10.04
C PRO A 104 -8.31 -3.65 -8.96
N LEU A 105 -8.48 -2.59 -8.18
CA LEU A 105 -9.49 -2.48 -7.14
C LEU A 105 -10.56 -1.47 -7.59
N PRO A 106 -11.81 -1.89 -7.82
CA PRO A 106 -12.91 -1.00 -8.18
C PRO A 106 -13.42 -0.27 -6.93
N VAL A 107 -12.61 0.66 -6.43
CA VAL A 107 -12.82 1.31 -5.13
C VAL A 107 -14.15 2.04 -5.06
N ALA A 108 -14.59 2.69 -6.15
CA ALA A 108 -15.86 3.41 -6.17
C ALA A 108 -17.05 2.47 -5.94
N GLU A 109 -17.02 1.29 -6.53
CA GLU A 109 -18.05 0.26 -6.36
C GLU A 109 -18.04 -0.32 -4.95
N ILE A 110 -16.84 -0.58 -4.41
CA ILE A 110 -16.66 -1.15 -3.07
C ILE A 110 -17.17 -0.18 -2.00
N VAL A 111 -16.90 1.12 -2.14
CA VAL A 111 -17.32 2.11 -1.12
C VAL A 111 -18.74 2.65 -1.34
N LYS A 112 -19.37 2.35 -2.47
CA LYS A 112 -20.72 2.84 -2.82
C LYS A 112 -21.78 2.65 -1.74
N PRO A 113 -21.84 1.49 -1.03
CA PRO A 113 -22.82 1.28 0.05
C PRO A 113 -22.65 2.25 1.24
N PHE A 114 -21.47 2.85 1.39
CA PHE A 114 -21.16 3.75 2.51
C PHE A 114 -21.42 5.22 2.15
N GLY A 115 -21.91 5.52 0.95
CA GLY A 115 -22.15 6.88 0.49
C GLY A 115 -20.86 7.66 0.22
N ARG A 116 -20.84 8.96 0.55
CA ARG A 116 -19.65 9.80 0.33
C ARG A 116 -18.60 9.53 1.42
N VAL A 117 -17.48 8.95 1.03
CA VAL A 117 -16.36 8.63 1.92
C VAL A 117 -15.16 9.55 1.70
N LEU A 118 -14.36 9.76 2.73
CA LEU A 118 -13.11 10.51 2.64
C LEU A 118 -12.05 9.72 1.84
N PRO A 119 -11.08 10.39 1.18
CA PRO A 119 -10.00 9.72 0.46
C PRO A 119 -9.26 8.67 1.28
N ILE A 120 -9.03 8.93 2.56
CA ILE A 120 -8.36 7.98 3.46
C ILE A 120 -9.12 6.64 3.59
N VAL A 121 -10.46 6.67 3.53
CA VAL A 121 -11.28 5.45 3.54
C VAL A 121 -11.10 4.66 2.24
N GLN A 122 -10.87 5.33 1.11
CA GLN A 122 -10.56 4.66 -0.15
C GLN A 122 -9.22 3.90 -0.07
N ASN A 123 -8.22 4.46 0.61
CA ASN A 123 -6.94 3.78 0.83
C ASN A 123 -7.10 2.54 1.73
N THR A 124 -8.08 2.53 2.62
CA THR A 124 -8.39 1.36 3.47
C THR A 124 -8.83 0.15 2.63
N VAL A 125 -9.44 0.36 1.47
CA VAL A 125 -9.78 -0.73 0.53
C VAL A 125 -8.51 -1.43 0.03
N ALA A 126 -7.52 -0.65 -0.43
CA ALA A 126 -6.24 -1.20 -0.89
C ALA A 126 -5.48 -1.90 0.26
N MET A 127 -5.54 -1.32 1.47
CA MET A 127 -4.98 -1.94 2.67
C MET A 127 -5.64 -3.28 2.98
N GLY A 128 -6.97 -3.35 2.93
CA GLY A 128 -7.71 -4.60 3.14
C GLY A 128 -7.33 -5.68 2.14
N ALA A 129 -7.19 -5.32 0.87
CA ALA A 129 -6.73 -6.23 -0.17
C ALA A 129 -5.29 -6.73 0.10
N LEU A 130 -4.39 -5.83 0.51
CA LEU A 130 -3.02 -6.21 0.85
C LEU A 130 -2.95 -7.13 2.08
N ILE A 131 -3.72 -6.84 3.13
CA ILE A 131 -3.82 -7.67 4.34
C ILE A 131 -4.28 -9.08 3.97
N PHE A 132 -5.28 -9.21 3.10
CA PHE A 132 -5.76 -10.48 2.58
C PHE A 132 -4.67 -11.22 1.80
N MET A 133 -3.98 -10.56 0.88
CA MET A 133 -2.91 -11.16 0.07
C MET A 133 -1.74 -11.64 0.92
N LEU A 134 -1.36 -10.88 1.94
CA LEU A 134 -0.28 -11.22 2.86
C LEU A 134 -0.72 -12.22 3.95
N ARG A 135 -1.99 -12.65 3.96
CA ARG A 135 -2.58 -13.52 4.98
C ARG A 135 -2.35 -13.01 6.40
N LEU A 136 -2.39 -11.69 6.57
CA LEU A 136 -2.34 -11.08 7.88
C LEU A 136 -3.68 -11.21 8.60
N ASP A 137 -3.66 -11.07 9.92
CA ASP A 137 -4.85 -11.15 10.76
C ASP A 137 -5.77 -9.96 10.50
N PHE A 138 -6.96 -10.24 9.98
CA PHE A 138 -7.93 -9.21 9.60
C PHE A 138 -8.53 -8.50 10.82
N ASP A 139 -8.80 -9.22 11.90
CA ASP A 139 -9.39 -8.65 13.11
C ASP A 139 -8.40 -7.69 13.80
N MET A 140 -7.13 -8.08 13.85
CA MET A 140 -6.07 -7.21 14.32
C MET A 140 -5.91 -5.95 13.46
N ALA A 141 -5.93 -6.10 12.14
CA ALA A 141 -5.85 -4.98 11.22
C ALA A 141 -7.03 -4.02 11.40
N THR A 142 -8.24 -4.54 11.56
CA THR A 142 -9.46 -3.76 11.81
C THR A 142 -9.35 -2.97 13.13
N SER A 143 -8.83 -3.60 14.18
CA SER A 143 -8.57 -2.92 15.47
C SER A 143 -7.60 -1.77 15.31
N VAL A 144 -6.47 -1.98 14.61
CA VAL A 144 -5.48 -0.92 14.35
C VAL A 144 -6.08 0.22 13.52
N ILE A 145 -6.87 -0.09 12.49
CA ILE A 145 -7.56 0.91 11.66
C ILE A 145 -8.50 1.75 12.52
N ALA A 146 -9.29 1.12 13.39
CA ALA A 146 -10.21 1.82 14.28
C ALA A 146 -9.50 2.75 15.27
N GLU A 147 -8.29 2.41 15.71
CA GLU A 147 -7.46 3.29 16.53
C GLU A 147 -6.87 4.46 15.74
N THR A 148 -6.50 4.24 14.49
CA THR A 148 -5.80 5.23 13.65
C THR A 148 -6.75 6.26 13.02
N LEU A 149 -8.02 5.91 12.84
CA LEU A 149 -9.05 6.78 12.26
C LEU A 149 -9.85 7.60 13.29
N LYS A 150 -9.58 7.43 14.58
CA LYS A 150 -10.09 8.30 15.64
C LYS A 150 -9.33 9.62 15.66
#